data_d1039f0ba6f129c20dc639fb208bc9bd
#
_entry.id   d1039f0ba6f129c20dc639fb208bc9bd
#
_cell.length_a   1.000
_cell.length_b   1.000
_cell.length_c   1.000
_cell.angle_alpha   90.00
_cell.angle_beta   90.00
_cell.angle_gamma   90.00
#
_symmetry.space_group_name_H-M   'P 1'
#
loop_
_entity.id
_entity.type
_entity.pdbx_description
1 polymer ?
#
loop_
_entity_poly.entity_id
_entity_poly.type
_entity_poly.pdbx_seq_one_letter_code
_entity_poly.pdbx_strand_id
1 'polypeptide(L)'
;MTDTQTQKEAVCTAIDDHRDDIIELAKAVEEEPELGYKEHATTDKVTAAFETMGLEIERDLAITGARASTDLETSADEFTIAVLGELDALVNWEHPKADPETGACHACGHHAQLANLIGTAYGLSSTGILDRLHGTVEFIAVPAEEYLDLEYRRSLVNDGKIEFLGGKQELIKRGYFDHVDCAAMIHADADTPEREILTRSSTNGFIGKFVTYRGRSSHAGAAPEEGVNALNAAMLGMNAVHAQRETFADEENVRVHPILTKGGEGVNVVPADVRMESYTRAKSIQAVNGANDSVNRALESGAMAVGADISIEDYPGYLPFQTDKTMIEIYETNAVDELGSDAIDTHNPHTTGSTDMGDITQIIPGIHPMIGGFEGTPHTPEFQAVDDEMAYIIPAKLTACMIVDLLANSKTKEKIRQQKEQKYSPEDYLTLIREMRRSVTGEYLSD
;
A
#
# COMPACT_ATOMS: atom_id res chain seq x y z
N MET A 1 16.40 -8.82 -35.86
CA MET A 1 15.72 -8.38 -34.64
C MET A 1 14.42 -7.70 -35.07
N THR A 2 13.32 -7.86 -34.35
CA THR A 2 12.12 -7.06 -34.55
C THR A 2 12.42 -5.61 -34.11
N ASP A 3 11.64 -4.65 -34.60
CA ASP A 3 11.78 -3.23 -34.17
C ASP A 3 11.63 -3.13 -32.64
N THR A 4 10.68 -3.83 -32.05
CA THR A 4 10.45 -3.88 -30.60
C THR A 4 11.64 -4.43 -29.81
N GLN A 5 12.36 -5.47 -30.33
CA GLN A 5 13.53 -6.01 -29.63
C GLN A 5 14.69 -4.99 -29.59
N THR A 6 14.90 -4.27 -30.70
CA THR A 6 15.92 -3.20 -30.75
C THR A 6 15.56 -2.06 -29.79
N GLN A 7 14.27 -1.75 -29.64
CA GLN A 7 13.77 -0.75 -28.70
C GLN A 7 14.03 -1.17 -27.25
N LYS A 8 13.74 -2.43 -26.89
CA LYS A 8 14.03 -2.95 -25.53
C LYS A 8 15.52 -2.91 -25.20
N GLU A 9 16.38 -3.31 -26.14
CA GLU A 9 17.84 -3.24 -25.96
C GLU A 9 18.31 -1.78 -25.72
N ALA A 10 17.75 -0.83 -26.45
CA ALA A 10 18.08 0.59 -26.25
C ALA A 10 17.63 1.10 -24.88
N VAL A 11 16.45 0.72 -24.42
CA VAL A 11 15.90 1.07 -23.10
C VAL A 11 16.76 0.47 -21.98
N CYS A 12 17.11 -0.82 -22.07
CA CYS A 12 17.99 -1.46 -21.10
C CYS A 12 19.37 -0.77 -21.04
N THR A 13 19.94 -0.43 -22.21
CA THR A 13 21.22 0.29 -22.27
C THR A 13 21.13 1.66 -21.59
N ALA A 14 20.06 2.40 -21.81
CA ALA A 14 19.87 3.70 -21.16
C ALA A 14 19.73 3.58 -19.64
N ILE A 15 19.08 2.51 -19.14
CA ILE A 15 19.03 2.25 -17.70
C ILE A 15 20.43 1.92 -17.16
N ASP A 16 21.22 1.11 -17.89
CA ASP A 16 22.59 0.79 -17.50
C ASP A 16 23.48 2.04 -17.49
N ASP A 17 23.31 2.95 -18.43
CA ASP A 17 24.05 4.22 -18.49
C ASP A 17 23.76 5.15 -17.29
N HIS A 18 22.56 5.03 -16.68
CA HIS A 18 22.13 5.76 -15.47
C HIS A 18 22.14 4.91 -14.19
N ARG A 19 22.80 3.76 -14.23
CA ARG A 19 22.85 2.81 -13.12
C ARG A 19 23.25 3.45 -11.80
N ASP A 20 24.33 4.21 -11.80
CA ASP A 20 24.87 4.83 -10.59
C ASP A 20 23.90 5.86 -10.02
N ASP A 21 23.26 6.67 -10.87
CA ASP A 21 22.26 7.66 -10.47
C ASP A 21 21.05 7.00 -9.80
N ILE A 22 20.59 5.85 -10.34
CA ILE A 22 19.43 5.08 -9.80
C ILE A 22 19.76 4.50 -8.43
N ILE A 23 20.94 3.87 -8.28
CA ILE A 23 21.38 3.28 -7.03
C ILE A 23 21.63 4.37 -5.97
N GLU A 24 22.22 5.50 -6.36
CA GLU A 24 22.49 6.62 -5.45
C GLU A 24 21.19 7.23 -4.93
N LEU A 25 20.18 7.39 -5.80
CA LEU A 25 18.84 7.85 -5.39
C LEU A 25 18.20 6.87 -4.39
N ALA A 26 18.21 5.57 -4.66
CA ALA A 26 17.65 4.56 -3.75
C ALA A 26 18.29 4.64 -2.36
N LYS A 27 19.64 4.71 -2.30
CA LYS A 27 20.39 4.82 -1.05
C LYS A 27 20.16 6.16 -0.34
N ALA A 28 20.05 7.26 -1.07
CA ALA A 28 19.76 8.56 -0.48
C ALA A 28 18.35 8.65 0.10
N VAL A 29 17.38 7.93 -0.47
CA VAL A 29 16.04 7.77 0.12
C VAL A 29 16.08 6.89 1.36
N GLU A 30 16.79 5.76 1.31
CA GLU A 30 16.93 4.85 2.45
C GLU A 30 17.63 5.51 3.66
N GLU A 31 18.55 6.45 3.43
CA GLU A 31 19.28 7.17 4.48
C GLU A 31 18.49 8.33 5.11
N GLU A 32 17.44 8.82 4.47
CA GLU A 32 16.59 9.90 4.96
C GLU A 32 15.11 9.49 4.90
N PRO A 33 14.71 8.51 5.75
CA PRO A 33 13.35 7.95 5.72
C PRO A 33 12.32 8.90 6.32
N GLU A 34 11.18 9.05 5.68
CA GLU A 34 10.07 9.90 6.11
C GLU A 34 8.77 9.10 6.22
N LEU A 35 7.92 9.45 7.20
CA LEU A 35 6.63 8.80 7.41
C LEU A 35 5.54 9.35 6.48
N GLY A 36 4.50 8.57 6.26
CA GLY A 36 3.41 8.89 5.34
C GLY A 36 2.77 10.26 5.57
N TYR A 37 2.52 10.98 4.47
CA TYR A 37 2.09 12.38 4.38
C TYR A 37 3.09 13.40 4.97
N LYS A 38 4.35 13.01 5.11
CA LYS A 38 5.48 13.86 5.56
C LYS A 38 6.71 13.71 4.65
N GLU A 39 6.59 13.03 3.54
CA GLU A 39 7.66 12.60 2.63
C GLU A 39 8.19 13.75 1.75
N HIS A 40 8.47 14.91 2.33
CA HIS A 40 8.86 16.11 1.58
C HIS A 40 10.25 15.98 0.93
N ALA A 41 11.25 15.51 1.69
CA ALA A 41 12.61 15.36 1.18
C ALA A 41 12.70 14.20 0.17
N THR A 42 11.95 13.12 0.38
CA THR A 42 11.85 12.00 -0.56
C THR A 42 11.25 12.46 -1.88
N THR A 43 10.14 13.22 -1.83
CA THR A 43 9.50 13.80 -3.01
C THR A 43 10.44 14.76 -3.75
N ASP A 44 11.20 15.58 -3.02
CA ASP A 44 12.19 16.48 -3.64
C ASP A 44 13.26 15.71 -4.41
N LYS A 45 13.79 14.60 -3.86
CA LYS A 45 14.76 13.73 -4.54
C LYS A 45 14.18 13.13 -5.82
N VAL A 46 12.97 12.58 -5.76
CA VAL A 46 12.29 11.95 -6.89
C VAL A 46 11.98 12.97 -7.99
N THR A 47 11.45 14.14 -7.63
CA THR A 47 11.11 15.17 -8.61
C THR A 47 12.35 15.81 -9.23
N ALA A 48 13.44 15.97 -8.47
CA ALA A 48 14.72 16.43 -9.03
C ALA A 48 15.26 15.45 -10.09
N ALA A 49 15.10 14.13 -9.89
CA ALA A 49 15.45 13.14 -10.92
C ALA A 49 14.59 13.30 -12.18
N PHE A 50 13.26 13.47 -12.04
CA PHE A 50 12.36 13.72 -13.17
C PHE A 50 12.70 15.01 -13.93
N GLU A 51 13.10 16.09 -13.23
CA GLU A 51 13.55 17.35 -13.85
C GLU A 51 14.76 17.14 -14.77
N THR A 52 15.72 16.29 -14.37
CA THR A 52 16.90 15.98 -15.21
C THR A 52 16.55 15.30 -16.53
N MET A 53 15.43 14.58 -16.56
CA MET A 53 14.90 13.89 -17.74
C MET A 53 14.06 14.81 -18.64
N GLY A 54 13.75 16.04 -18.20
CA GLY A 54 12.90 16.99 -18.91
C GLY A 54 11.43 16.61 -18.95
N LEU A 55 10.95 15.82 -17.98
CA LEU A 55 9.54 15.47 -17.84
C LEU A 55 8.74 16.63 -17.26
N GLU A 56 7.46 16.73 -17.64
CA GLU A 56 6.51 17.60 -16.96
C GLU A 56 6.16 17.01 -15.60
N ILE A 57 6.10 17.84 -14.56
CA ILE A 57 5.96 17.40 -13.17
C ILE A 57 4.79 18.14 -12.52
N GLU A 58 3.91 17.39 -11.87
CA GLU A 58 2.92 17.90 -10.93
C GLU A 58 3.25 17.40 -9.52
N ARG A 59 3.27 18.33 -8.55
CA ARG A 59 3.61 18.07 -7.14
C ARG A 59 2.40 18.24 -6.24
N ASP A 60 2.58 17.93 -4.97
CA ASP A 60 1.58 18.07 -3.91
C ASP A 60 0.32 17.19 -4.12
N LEU A 61 0.47 16.07 -4.83
CA LEU A 61 -0.59 15.08 -4.97
C LEU A 61 -0.86 14.46 -3.61
N ALA A 62 -2.09 14.59 -3.11
CA ALA A 62 -2.44 14.07 -1.79
C ALA A 62 -1.38 14.45 -0.72
N ILE A 63 -0.99 15.72 -0.68
CA ILE A 63 -0.03 16.39 0.22
C ILE A 63 1.42 16.30 -0.27
N THR A 64 1.99 15.10 -0.40
CA THR A 64 3.44 14.92 -0.67
C THR A 64 3.72 14.14 -1.96
N GLY A 65 2.74 13.52 -2.58
CA GLY A 65 2.93 12.79 -3.83
C GLY A 65 3.31 13.68 -5.02
N ALA A 66 3.82 13.05 -6.06
CA ALA A 66 4.14 13.70 -7.33
C ALA A 66 3.86 12.79 -8.52
N ARG A 67 3.59 13.36 -9.69
CA ARG A 67 3.57 12.63 -10.96
C ARG A 67 4.42 13.33 -12.01
N ALA A 68 4.93 12.55 -12.93
CA ALA A 68 5.69 13.04 -14.06
C ALA A 68 5.32 12.29 -15.34
N SER A 69 5.36 12.98 -16.48
CA SER A 69 5.13 12.41 -17.81
C SER A 69 5.82 13.28 -18.86
N THR A 70 5.89 12.80 -20.08
CA THR A 70 6.26 13.64 -21.25
C THR A 70 5.18 14.65 -21.61
N ASP A 71 3.91 14.35 -21.27
CA ASP A 71 2.77 15.23 -21.45
C ASP A 71 1.73 14.88 -20.35
N LEU A 72 1.42 15.83 -19.49
CA LEU A 72 0.42 15.68 -18.42
C LEU A 72 -1.01 16.03 -18.88
N GLU A 73 -1.17 16.65 -20.07
CA GLU A 73 -2.47 16.94 -20.69
C GLU A 73 -2.95 15.81 -21.61
N THR A 74 -2.85 14.56 -21.14
CA THR A 74 -3.15 13.35 -21.92
C THR A 74 -4.60 13.34 -22.42
N SER A 75 -4.80 12.99 -23.68
CA SER A 75 -6.13 12.74 -24.24
C SER A 75 -6.75 11.47 -23.65
N ALA A 76 -8.03 11.50 -23.29
CA ALA A 76 -8.76 10.32 -22.81
C ALA A 76 -8.80 9.14 -23.82
N ASP A 77 -8.52 9.39 -25.10
CA ASP A 77 -8.45 8.38 -26.15
C ASP A 77 -7.08 7.67 -26.20
N GLU A 78 -6.04 8.24 -25.57
CA GLU A 78 -4.71 7.69 -25.56
C GLU A 78 -4.58 6.59 -24.50
N PHE A 79 -3.83 5.51 -24.82
CA PHE A 79 -3.59 4.43 -23.87
C PHE A 79 -2.56 4.87 -22.84
N THR A 80 -2.95 4.90 -21.57
CA THR A 80 -2.10 5.38 -20.48
C THR A 80 -1.77 4.27 -19.50
N ILE A 81 -0.47 4.11 -19.23
CA ILE A 81 0.04 3.22 -18.19
C ILE A 81 0.69 4.04 -17.06
N ALA A 82 0.34 3.75 -15.81
CA ALA A 82 1.00 4.31 -14.64
C ALA A 82 2.08 3.35 -14.10
N VAL A 83 3.29 3.87 -13.87
CA VAL A 83 4.32 3.21 -13.06
C VAL A 83 4.32 3.88 -11.70
N LEU A 84 4.22 3.07 -10.63
CA LEU A 84 4.07 3.57 -9.27
C LEU A 84 5.31 3.27 -8.43
N GLY A 85 5.60 4.14 -7.47
CA GLY A 85 6.59 3.92 -6.41
C GLY A 85 6.16 4.66 -5.15
N GLU A 86 6.28 4.03 -4.00
CA GLU A 86 5.85 4.54 -2.71
C GLU A 86 6.96 5.37 -2.06
N LEU A 87 6.57 6.50 -1.44
CA LEU A 87 7.51 7.48 -0.89
C LEU A 87 7.85 7.22 0.58
N ASP A 88 6.91 6.62 1.32
CA ASP A 88 6.97 6.58 2.77
C ASP A 88 7.80 5.41 3.33
N ALA A 89 8.20 5.59 4.58
CA ALA A 89 8.89 4.63 5.43
C ALA A 89 7.96 4.17 6.57
N LEU A 90 8.33 3.06 7.22
CA LEU A 90 7.66 2.56 8.42
C LEU A 90 8.44 2.90 9.71
N VAL A 91 7.86 2.60 10.86
CA VAL A 91 8.51 2.83 12.17
C VAL A 91 9.11 1.53 12.71
N ASN A 92 10.44 1.50 12.87
CA ASN A 92 11.14 0.45 13.60
C ASN A 92 12.39 1.02 14.30
N TRP A 93 12.29 1.28 15.60
CA TRP A 93 13.36 1.87 16.41
C TRP A 93 14.63 1.01 16.53
N GLU A 94 14.53 -0.28 16.25
CA GLU A 94 15.66 -1.23 16.33
C GLU A 94 16.42 -1.35 15.01
N HIS A 95 15.87 -0.78 13.91
CA HIS A 95 16.53 -0.84 12.62
C HIS A 95 17.80 0.02 12.61
N PRO A 96 18.94 -0.47 12.05
CA PRO A 96 20.23 0.25 12.11
C PRO A 96 20.23 1.60 11.38
N LYS A 97 19.33 1.81 10.42
CA LYS A 97 19.12 3.06 9.67
C LYS A 97 17.87 3.82 10.11
N ALA A 98 17.33 3.52 11.30
CA ALA A 98 16.18 4.25 11.79
C ALA A 98 16.55 5.71 12.10
N ASP A 99 15.71 6.63 11.66
CA ASP A 99 15.81 8.03 12.04
C ASP A 99 15.71 8.15 13.58
N PRO A 100 16.64 8.83 14.25
CA PRO A 100 16.72 8.84 15.71
C PRO A 100 15.60 9.65 16.41
N GLU A 101 14.85 10.47 15.67
CA GLU A 101 13.76 11.29 16.20
C GLU A 101 12.38 10.65 15.98
N THR A 102 12.22 9.95 14.85
CA THR A 102 10.91 9.41 14.43
C THR A 102 10.85 7.88 14.46
N GLY A 103 12.00 7.19 14.44
CA GLY A 103 12.09 5.75 14.25
C GLY A 103 11.77 5.30 12.82
N ALA A 104 11.65 6.23 11.87
CA ALA A 104 11.37 5.91 10.47
C ALA A 104 12.52 5.09 9.85
N CYS A 105 12.20 4.09 9.03
CA CYS A 105 13.19 3.32 8.26
C CYS A 105 12.53 2.65 7.06
N HIS A 106 13.30 2.43 5.99
CA HIS A 106 12.84 1.76 4.77
C HIS A 106 12.92 0.23 4.88
N ALA A 107 12.31 -0.36 5.93
CA ALA A 107 12.28 -1.79 6.13
C ALA A 107 11.10 -2.52 5.42
N CYS A 108 10.46 -1.86 4.43
CA CYS A 108 9.49 -2.43 3.49
C CYS A 108 9.99 -2.38 2.03
N GLY A 109 11.12 -1.70 1.76
CA GLY A 109 11.74 -1.66 0.43
C GLY A 109 11.16 -0.63 -0.53
N HIS A 110 10.43 0.40 -0.06
CA HIS A 110 9.86 1.45 -0.91
C HIS A 110 10.93 2.23 -1.68
N HIS A 111 12.15 2.39 -1.13
CA HIS A 111 13.29 2.96 -1.84
C HIS A 111 13.64 2.19 -3.13
N ALA A 112 13.43 0.86 -3.17
CA ALA A 112 13.62 0.07 -4.39
C ALA A 112 12.49 0.28 -5.40
N GLN A 113 11.27 0.54 -4.93
CA GLN A 113 10.17 0.92 -5.81
C GLN A 113 10.46 2.27 -6.49
N LEU A 114 11.02 3.24 -5.75
CA LEU A 114 11.45 4.53 -6.31
C LEU A 114 12.61 4.36 -7.29
N ALA A 115 13.56 3.45 -7.03
CA ALA A 115 14.60 3.09 -7.99
C ALA A 115 14.01 2.51 -9.29
N ASN A 116 13.03 1.59 -9.17
CA ASN A 116 12.30 1.07 -10.33
C ASN A 116 11.55 2.17 -11.10
N LEU A 117 10.87 3.07 -10.40
CA LEU A 117 10.15 4.20 -10.97
C LEU A 117 11.09 5.09 -11.80
N ILE A 118 12.20 5.53 -11.19
CA ILE A 118 13.18 6.43 -11.81
C ILE A 118 13.98 5.72 -12.90
N GLY A 119 14.39 4.47 -12.70
CA GLY A 119 15.10 3.68 -13.71
C GLY A 119 14.24 3.44 -14.96
N THR A 120 12.96 3.12 -14.78
CA THR A 120 11.99 3.00 -15.87
C THR A 120 11.84 4.33 -16.63
N ALA A 121 11.78 5.46 -15.90
CA ALA A 121 11.68 6.79 -16.49
C ALA A 121 12.94 7.14 -17.31
N TYR A 122 14.15 6.86 -16.79
CA TYR A 122 15.41 7.04 -17.55
C TYR A 122 15.42 6.22 -18.85
N GLY A 123 15.08 4.92 -18.75
CA GLY A 123 15.04 4.04 -19.91
C GLY A 123 14.14 4.54 -21.02
N LEU A 124 12.94 4.96 -20.68
CA LEU A 124 11.93 5.36 -21.65
C LEU A 124 12.13 6.79 -22.17
N SER A 125 12.49 7.77 -21.31
CA SER A 125 12.64 9.17 -21.73
C SER A 125 13.93 9.40 -22.52
N SER A 126 15.08 8.86 -22.08
CA SER A 126 16.39 9.10 -22.73
C SER A 126 16.50 8.52 -24.13
N THR A 127 15.69 7.54 -24.47
CA THR A 127 15.70 6.88 -25.79
C THR A 127 14.78 7.54 -26.81
N GLY A 128 13.91 8.48 -26.40
CA GLY A 128 12.85 9.05 -27.24
C GLY A 128 11.89 7.97 -27.78
N ILE A 129 11.74 6.85 -27.05
CA ILE A 129 10.90 5.73 -27.49
C ILE A 129 9.42 6.05 -27.32
N LEU A 130 9.08 6.88 -26.33
CA LEU A 130 7.71 7.31 -26.07
C LEU A 130 7.12 8.06 -27.26
N ASP A 131 7.91 8.83 -27.99
CA ASP A 131 7.49 9.50 -29.24
C ASP A 131 7.14 8.53 -30.38
N ARG A 132 7.61 7.29 -30.29
CA ARG A 132 7.44 6.24 -31.32
C ARG A 132 6.36 5.23 -30.98
N LEU A 133 6.03 5.11 -29.71
CA LEU A 133 4.99 4.22 -29.21
C LEU A 133 3.71 5.03 -29.01
N HIS A 134 2.57 4.44 -29.40
CA HIS A 134 1.27 5.09 -29.24
C HIS A 134 0.75 4.82 -27.81
N GLY A 135 0.92 5.81 -26.94
CA GLY A 135 0.48 5.74 -25.54
C GLY A 135 1.34 6.61 -24.64
N THR A 136 0.80 6.92 -23.49
CA THR A 136 1.43 7.74 -22.46
C THR A 136 1.88 6.87 -21.29
N VAL A 137 3.01 7.25 -20.69
CA VAL A 137 3.49 6.67 -19.42
C VAL A 137 3.51 7.76 -18.36
N GLU A 138 2.80 7.53 -17.28
CA GLU A 138 2.84 8.37 -16.09
C GLU A 138 3.66 7.69 -14.99
N PHE A 139 4.57 8.43 -14.42
CA PHE A 139 5.40 8.02 -13.28
C PHE A 139 4.83 8.67 -12.03
N ILE A 140 4.29 7.90 -11.10
CA ILE A 140 3.58 8.43 -9.93
C ILE A 140 4.31 8.00 -8.65
N ALA A 141 4.85 8.98 -7.95
CA ALA A 141 5.38 8.83 -6.60
C ALA A 141 4.22 8.97 -5.60
N VAL A 142 3.87 7.88 -4.94
CA VAL A 142 2.68 7.73 -4.11
C VAL A 142 3.01 7.96 -2.64
N PRO A 143 2.30 8.84 -1.91
CA PRO A 143 2.51 9.02 -0.47
C PRO A 143 1.77 7.96 0.34
N ALA A 144 2.21 7.74 1.58
CA ALA A 144 1.44 7.18 2.68
C ALA A 144 0.82 5.79 2.44
N GLU A 145 1.60 4.83 1.94
CA GLU A 145 1.17 3.43 1.82
C GLU A 145 1.12 2.75 3.20
N GLU A 146 2.13 2.90 4.03
CA GLU A 146 2.18 2.31 5.36
C GLU A 146 1.06 2.88 6.24
N TYR A 147 0.11 2.04 6.65
CA TYR A 147 -1.08 2.48 7.38
C TYR A 147 -0.75 2.74 8.87
N LEU A 148 0.16 3.69 9.10
CA LEU A 148 0.73 4.05 10.40
C LEU A 148 0.40 5.51 10.79
N ASP A 149 0.76 5.93 12.02
CA ASP A 149 0.54 7.29 12.55
C ASP A 149 -0.93 7.73 12.37
N LEU A 150 -1.85 6.85 12.74
CA LEU A 150 -3.28 6.99 12.46
C LEU A 150 -3.90 8.22 13.12
N GLU A 151 -3.40 8.64 14.28
CA GLU A 151 -3.88 9.85 14.98
C GLU A 151 -3.56 11.11 14.16
N TYR A 152 -2.36 11.21 13.60
CA TYR A 152 -1.97 12.28 12.68
C TYR A 152 -2.84 12.26 11.41
N ARG A 153 -3.00 11.11 10.78
CA ARG A 153 -3.83 10.98 9.56
C ARG A 153 -5.30 11.33 9.83
N ARG A 154 -5.85 10.95 10.99
CA ARG A 154 -7.18 11.39 11.42
C ARG A 154 -7.26 12.91 11.58
N SER A 155 -6.21 13.56 12.07
CA SER A 155 -6.18 15.03 12.13
C SER A 155 -6.25 15.66 10.74
N LEU A 156 -5.56 15.07 9.73
CA LEU A 156 -5.65 15.51 8.34
C LEU A 156 -7.05 15.35 7.75
N VAL A 157 -7.75 14.26 8.11
CA VAL A 157 -9.17 14.05 7.73
C VAL A 157 -10.06 15.12 8.36
N ASN A 158 -9.87 15.39 9.66
CA ASN A 158 -10.66 16.40 10.39
C ASN A 158 -10.41 17.82 9.85
N ASP A 159 -9.20 18.09 9.40
CA ASP A 159 -8.81 19.35 8.74
C ASP A 159 -9.30 19.45 7.28
N GLY A 160 -9.89 18.38 6.73
CA GLY A 160 -10.37 18.32 5.35
C GLY A 160 -9.26 18.26 4.31
N LYS A 161 -8.02 17.91 4.69
CA LYS A 161 -6.87 17.79 3.78
C LYS A 161 -6.89 16.52 2.97
N ILE A 162 -7.37 15.42 3.57
CA ILE A 162 -7.59 14.11 2.97
C ILE A 162 -8.95 13.56 3.39
N GLU A 163 -9.48 12.58 2.66
CA GLU A 163 -10.65 11.79 3.05
C GLU A 163 -10.25 10.39 3.51
N PHE A 164 -9.27 9.79 2.83
CA PHE A 164 -8.78 8.44 3.07
C PHE A 164 -7.40 8.45 3.70
N LEU A 165 -7.12 7.44 4.52
CA LEU A 165 -5.86 7.35 5.25
C LEU A 165 -4.70 6.82 4.39
N GLY A 166 -4.98 6.12 3.30
CA GLY A 166 -4.00 5.61 2.34
C GLY A 166 -3.83 6.51 1.12
N GLY A 167 -2.59 6.60 0.60
CA GLY A 167 -2.26 7.51 -0.49
C GLY A 167 -2.94 7.18 -1.80
N LYS A 168 -2.93 5.91 -2.26
CA LYS A 168 -3.56 5.52 -3.52
C LYS A 168 -5.07 5.74 -3.50
N GLN A 169 -5.74 5.50 -2.36
CA GLN A 169 -7.17 5.81 -2.19
C GLN A 169 -7.46 7.30 -2.37
N GLU A 170 -6.62 8.16 -1.78
CA GLU A 170 -6.78 9.61 -1.90
C GLU A 170 -6.48 10.10 -3.32
N LEU A 171 -5.50 9.48 -4.03
CA LEU A 171 -5.21 9.77 -5.44
C LEU A 171 -6.35 9.33 -6.36
N ILE A 172 -6.96 8.16 -6.12
CA ILE A 172 -8.16 7.71 -6.86
C ILE A 172 -9.29 8.73 -6.69
N LYS A 173 -9.57 9.14 -5.45
CA LYS A 173 -10.60 10.15 -5.15
C LYS A 173 -10.36 11.47 -5.88
N ARG A 174 -9.10 11.86 -6.08
CA ARG A 174 -8.73 13.10 -6.77
C ARG A 174 -8.72 12.97 -8.29
N GLY A 175 -9.03 11.78 -8.84
CA GLY A 175 -9.16 11.53 -10.28
C GLY A 175 -7.85 11.24 -11.00
N TYR A 176 -6.74 11.02 -10.29
CA TYR A 176 -5.44 10.75 -10.92
C TYR A 176 -5.37 9.42 -11.69
N PHE A 177 -6.32 8.52 -11.48
CA PHE A 177 -6.41 7.24 -12.19
C PHE A 177 -7.58 7.14 -13.17
N ASP A 178 -8.39 8.18 -13.36
CA ASP A 178 -9.59 8.11 -14.20
C ASP A 178 -9.26 7.79 -15.66
N HIS A 179 -8.19 8.39 -16.18
CA HIS A 179 -7.71 8.23 -17.56
C HIS A 179 -6.70 7.08 -17.70
N VAL A 180 -6.19 6.51 -16.63
CA VAL A 180 -5.17 5.44 -16.65
C VAL A 180 -5.81 4.11 -17.04
N ASP A 181 -5.23 3.40 -18.01
CA ASP A 181 -5.73 2.09 -18.47
C ASP A 181 -5.20 0.92 -17.65
N CYS A 182 -3.96 1.01 -17.14
CA CYS A 182 -3.37 -0.02 -16.28
C CYS A 182 -2.20 0.54 -15.46
N ALA A 183 -1.78 -0.20 -14.42
CA ALA A 183 -0.70 0.21 -13.53
C ALA A 183 0.31 -0.91 -13.26
N ALA A 184 1.57 -0.54 -13.05
CA ALA A 184 2.64 -1.43 -12.63
C ALA A 184 3.41 -0.86 -11.45
N MET A 185 3.67 -1.69 -10.44
CA MET A 185 4.54 -1.43 -9.32
C MET A 185 5.25 -2.73 -8.95
N ILE A 186 6.46 -2.65 -8.41
CA ILE A 186 7.18 -3.82 -7.87
C ILE A 186 7.12 -3.79 -6.34
N HIS A 187 7.48 -4.89 -5.68
CA HIS A 187 7.71 -4.90 -4.24
C HIS A 187 8.98 -5.68 -3.90
N ALA A 188 9.71 -5.23 -2.91
CA ALA A 188 10.84 -5.94 -2.34
C ALA A 188 10.35 -7.14 -1.52
N ASP A 189 11.01 -8.29 -1.66
CA ASP A 189 10.65 -9.49 -0.89
C ASP A 189 11.91 -10.28 -0.51
N ALA A 190 12.12 -10.45 0.79
CA ALA A 190 13.24 -11.21 1.31
C ALA A 190 12.96 -12.72 1.42
N ASP A 191 11.71 -13.15 1.27
CA ASP A 191 11.35 -14.57 1.17
C ASP A 191 11.59 -15.11 -0.25
N THR A 192 11.62 -14.22 -1.26
CA THR A 192 12.05 -14.54 -2.62
C THR A 192 13.57 -14.67 -2.67
N PRO A 193 14.14 -15.78 -3.20
CA PRO A 193 15.58 -15.93 -3.32
C PRO A 193 16.27 -14.73 -3.98
N GLU A 194 17.52 -14.46 -3.60
CA GLU A 194 18.25 -13.23 -3.95
C GLU A 194 18.17 -12.82 -5.44
N ARG A 195 18.18 -13.81 -6.35
CA ARG A 195 18.13 -13.56 -7.80
C ARG A 195 16.89 -14.15 -8.47
N GLU A 196 15.77 -14.14 -7.78
CA GLU A 196 14.50 -14.64 -8.27
C GLU A 196 13.41 -13.57 -8.21
N ILE A 197 12.32 -13.81 -8.94
CA ILE A 197 11.13 -12.95 -8.95
C ILE A 197 9.90 -13.84 -8.78
N LEU A 198 9.08 -13.52 -7.78
CA LEU A 198 7.74 -14.06 -7.65
C LEU A 198 6.78 -13.13 -8.41
N THR A 199 6.30 -13.58 -9.56
CA THR A 199 5.56 -12.70 -10.48
C THR A 199 4.08 -12.57 -10.15
N ARG A 200 3.47 -13.58 -9.54
CA ARG A 200 2.03 -13.63 -9.26
C ARG A 200 1.77 -13.73 -7.78
N SER A 201 0.88 -12.88 -7.30
CA SER A 201 0.43 -12.91 -5.91
C SER A 201 -1.00 -12.39 -5.78
N SER A 202 -1.58 -12.62 -4.61
CA SER A 202 -2.80 -11.97 -4.15
C SER A 202 -2.68 -11.68 -2.65
N THR A 203 -3.37 -10.64 -2.17
CA THR A 203 -3.29 -10.23 -0.77
C THR A 203 -4.65 -10.07 -0.14
N ASN A 204 -4.69 -10.07 1.20
CA ASN A 204 -5.88 -9.65 1.94
C ASN A 204 -6.16 -8.15 1.75
N GLY A 205 -7.46 -7.80 1.82
CA GLY A 205 -7.86 -6.44 2.16
C GLY A 205 -8.07 -6.31 3.67
N PHE A 206 -8.29 -5.08 4.17
CA PHE A 206 -8.58 -4.86 5.59
C PHE A 206 -9.44 -3.63 5.87
N ILE A 207 -10.03 -3.61 7.07
CA ILE A 207 -10.67 -2.46 7.69
C ILE A 207 -9.89 -2.13 8.96
N GLY A 208 -9.45 -0.87 9.07
CA GLY A 208 -8.88 -0.29 10.28
C GLY A 208 -9.98 0.13 11.26
N LYS A 209 -9.67 0.14 12.54
CA LYS A 209 -10.68 0.34 13.58
C LYS A 209 -10.12 1.09 14.78
N PHE A 210 -10.86 2.13 15.21
CA PHE A 210 -10.65 2.81 16.49
C PHE A 210 -11.80 2.48 17.43
N VAL A 211 -11.50 2.02 18.63
CA VAL A 211 -12.49 1.68 19.63
C VAL A 211 -12.21 2.45 20.91
N THR A 212 -13.25 3.09 21.43
CA THR A 212 -13.19 3.76 22.73
C THR A 212 -14.24 3.18 23.64
N TYR A 213 -13.81 2.66 24.78
CA TYR A 213 -14.69 2.26 25.87
C TYR A 213 -14.71 3.35 26.92
N ARG A 214 -15.91 3.73 27.34
CA ARG A 214 -16.14 4.73 28.40
C ARG A 214 -16.86 4.10 29.57
N GLY A 215 -16.25 4.24 30.73
CA GLY A 215 -16.78 3.78 32.00
C GLY A 215 -16.94 4.94 32.98
N ARG A 216 -16.94 4.60 34.26
CA ARG A 216 -16.98 5.55 35.38
C ARG A 216 -15.82 5.28 36.32
N SER A 217 -15.02 6.33 36.62
CA SER A 217 -13.94 6.19 37.56
C SER A 217 -14.43 6.16 39.00
N SER A 218 -13.77 5.40 39.83
CA SER A 218 -13.96 5.36 41.29
C SER A 218 -12.67 4.93 41.96
N HIS A 219 -12.62 5.00 43.30
CA HIS A 219 -11.47 4.49 44.03
C HIS A 219 -11.45 2.97 44.02
N ALA A 220 -10.49 2.35 43.30
CA ALA A 220 -10.47 0.91 43.02
C ALA A 220 -10.45 0.01 44.28
N GLY A 221 -9.93 0.52 45.42
CA GLY A 221 -9.89 -0.21 46.68
C GLY A 221 -11.00 0.12 47.65
N ALA A 222 -11.54 1.37 47.65
CA ALA A 222 -12.46 1.83 48.68
C ALA A 222 -13.94 1.88 48.23
N ALA A 223 -14.18 2.09 46.93
CA ALA A 223 -15.53 2.20 46.35
C ALA A 223 -15.56 1.65 44.91
N PRO A 224 -15.08 0.39 44.64
CA PRO A 224 -15.08 -0.17 43.30
C PRO A 224 -16.48 -0.33 42.71
N GLU A 225 -17.52 -0.50 43.56
CA GLU A 225 -18.91 -0.64 43.18
C GLU A 225 -19.53 0.64 42.60
N GLU A 226 -18.95 1.78 42.85
CA GLU A 226 -19.36 3.07 42.26
C GLU A 226 -18.79 3.27 40.84
N GLY A 227 -17.83 2.45 40.43
CA GLY A 227 -17.17 2.53 39.15
C GLY A 227 -17.76 1.61 38.09
N VAL A 228 -17.49 1.95 36.82
CA VAL A 228 -17.71 1.05 35.65
C VAL A 228 -16.38 0.90 34.93
N ASN A 229 -15.84 -0.33 34.92
CA ASN A 229 -14.49 -0.60 34.46
C ASN A 229 -14.43 -0.79 32.93
N ALA A 230 -14.00 0.26 32.21
CA ALA A 230 -13.85 0.24 30.76
C ALA A 230 -12.76 -0.76 30.29
N LEU A 231 -11.73 -1.05 31.12
CA LEU A 231 -10.71 -2.05 30.76
C LEU A 231 -11.29 -3.47 30.78
N ASN A 232 -12.16 -3.78 31.75
CA ASN A 232 -12.87 -5.06 31.77
C ASN A 232 -13.80 -5.19 30.54
N ALA A 233 -14.47 -4.12 30.12
CA ALA A 233 -15.25 -4.08 28.89
C ALA A 233 -14.39 -4.46 27.68
N ALA A 234 -13.24 -3.81 27.50
CA ALA A 234 -12.31 -4.08 26.42
C ALA A 234 -11.77 -5.52 26.45
N MET A 235 -11.41 -6.06 27.62
CA MET A 235 -10.96 -7.44 27.79
C MET A 235 -12.03 -8.46 27.41
N LEU A 236 -13.28 -8.24 27.81
CA LEU A 236 -14.40 -9.11 27.44
C LEU A 236 -14.69 -9.05 25.95
N GLY A 237 -14.65 -7.85 25.35
CA GLY A 237 -14.79 -7.66 23.91
C GLY A 237 -13.71 -8.39 23.12
N MET A 238 -12.43 -8.28 23.52
CA MET A 238 -11.34 -9.03 22.90
C MET A 238 -11.51 -10.55 23.03
N ASN A 239 -11.94 -11.05 24.19
CA ASN A 239 -12.23 -12.47 24.36
C ASN A 239 -13.39 -12.94 23.47
N ALA A 240 -14.42 -12.10 23.29
CA ALA A 240 -15.51 -12.39 22.36
C ALA A 240 -15.03 -12.40 20.90
N VAL A 241 -14.11 -11.52 20.51
CA VAL A 241 -13.42 -11.56 19.19
C VAL A 241 -12.66 -12.88 19.03
N HIS A 242 -11.91 -13.31 20.05
CA HIS A 242 -11.20 -14.60 19.99
C HIS A 242 -12.15 -15.78 19.84
N ALA A 243 -13.34 -15.75 20.48
CA ALA A 243 -14.36 -16.79 20.34
C ALA A 243 -14.97 -16.84 18.92
N GLN A 244 -14.90 -15.77 18.12
CA GLN A 244 -15.36 -15.77 16.73
C GLN A 244 -14.39 -16.47 15.77
N ARG A 245 -13.12 -16.65 16.13
CA ARG A 245 -12.08 -17.14 15.18
C ARG A 245 -12.40 -18.50 14.58
N GLU A 246 -13.01 -19.39 15.34
CA GLU A 246 -13.44 -20.72 14.85
C GLU A 246 -14.61 -20.68 13.87
N THR A 247 -15.30 -19.54 13.75
CA THR A 247 -16.46 -19.38 12.87
C THR A 247 -16.10 -18.78 11.51
N PHE A 248 -14.86 -18.31 11.33
CA PHE A 248 -14.40 -17.79 10.04
C PHE A 248 -13.96 -18.95 9.15
N ALA A 249 -14.36 -18.88 7.87
CA ALA A 249 -13.95 -19.87 6.88
C ALA A 249 -12.43 -19.79 6.64
N ASP A 250 -11.74 -20.94 6.64
CA ASP A 250 -10.28 -21.01 6.52
C ASP A 250 -9.79 -20.41 5.17
N GLU A 251 -10.56 -20.65 4.10
CA GLU A 251 -10.26 -20.14 2.76
C GLU A 251 -10.31 -18.62 2.62
N GLU A 252 -11.00 -17.93 3.54
CA GLU A 252 -11.08 -16.46 3.55
C GLU A 252 -9.91 -15.79 4.27
N ASN A 253 -9.03 -16.56 4.88
CA ASN A 253 -7.79 -16.07 5.52
C ASN A 253 -8.02 -14.91 6.51
N VAL A 254 -9.09 -14.95 7.29
CA VAL A 254 -9.45 -13.88 8.23
C VAL A 254 -8.35 -13.70 9.29
N ARG A 255 -7.93 -12.45 9.52
CA ARG A 255 -7.01 -12.05 10.60
C ARG A 255 -7.58 -10.85 11.35
N VAL A 256 -7.50 -10.87 12.69
CA VAL A 256 -7.91 -9.76 13.54
C VAL A 256 -6.81 -9.49 14.56
N HIS A 257 -6.34 -8.25 14.62
CA HIS A 257 -5.19 -7.84 15.43
C HIS A 257 -5.53 -6.61 16.29
N PRO A 258 -6.10 -6.78 17.50
CA PRO A 258 -6.36 -5.67 18.42
C PRO A 258 -5.13 -5.36 19.28
N ILE A 259 -4.90 -4.05 19.53
CA ILE A 259 -3.98 -3.55 20.55
C ILE A 259 -4.70 -2.54 21.44
N LEU A 260 -4.32 -2.47 22.72
CA LEU A 260 -4.74 -1.39 23.61
C LEU A 260 -3.74 -0.25 23.52
N THR A 261 -4.20 0.92 23.08
CA THR A 261 -3.39 2.15 23.02
C THR A 261 -3.48 2.95 24.33
N LYS A 262 -4.58 2.73 25.10
CA LYS A 262 -4.76 3.27 26.45
C LYS A 262 -5.53 2.28 27.33
N GLY A 263 -4.98 1.92 28.48
CA GLY A 263 -5.56 0.93 29.41
C GLY A 263 -6.07 1.49 30.74
N GLY A 264 -5.98 2.80 30.96
CA GLY A 264 -6.38 3.49 32.20
C GLY A 264 -5.32 4.49 32.66
N GLU A 265 -5.55 5.13 33.82
CA GLU A 265 -4.69 6.23 34.34
C GLU A 265 -3.77 5.76 35.49
N GLY A 266 -4.25 4.85 36.34
CA GLY A 266 -3.50 4.37 37.48
C GLY A 266 -4.16 3.20 38.19
N VAL A 267 -3.38 2.40 38.91
CA VAL A 267 -3.83 1.13 39.53
C VAL A 267 -4.91 1.36 40.63
N ASN A 268 -4.89 2.51 41.28
CA ASN A 268 -5.82 2.87 42.36
C ASN A 268 -7.13 3.52 41.87
N VAL A 269 -7.32 3.63 40.55
CA VAL A 269 -8.51 4.23 39.93
C VAL A 269 -9.13 3.20 38.97
N VAL A 270 -10.46 3.00 39.05
CA VAL A 270 -11.18 2.19 38.06
C VAL A 270 -11.08 2.86 36.69
N PRO A 271 -10.55 2.17 35.66
CA PRO A 271 -10.36 2.76 34.32
C PRO A 271 -11.68 3.21 33.69
N ALA A 272 -11.78 4.47 33.31
CA ALA A 272 -12.98 5.06 32.70
C ALA A 272 -12.82 5.44 31.21
N ASP A 273 -11.58 5.52 30.69
CA ASP A 273 -11.28 5.78 29.29
C ASP A 273 -10.23 4.76 28.83
N VAL A 274 -10.67 3.82 27.98
CA VAL A 274 -9.82 2.76 27.40
C VAL A 274 -9.95 2.82 25.89
N ARG A 275 -8.81 2.79 25.20
CA ARG A 275 -8.75 2.91 23.75
C ARG A 275 -8.04 1.72 23.13
N MET A 276 -8.52 1.32 21.97
CA MET A 276 -8.02 0.18 21.22
C MET A 276 -7.95 0.55 19.74
N GLU A 277 -6.95 0.03 19.05
CA GLU A 277 -6.86 -0.02 17.61
C GLU A 277 -6.85 -1.48 17.14
N SER A 278 -7.41 -1.74 15.96
CA SER A 278 -7.47 -3.09 15.41
C SER A 278 -7.58 -3.06 13.89
N TYR A 279 -7.06 -4.12 13.25
CA TYR A 279 -7.33 -4.43 11.85
C TYR A 279 -8.12 -5.72 11.74
N THR A 280 -9.14 -5.71 10.86
CA THR A 280 -9.84 -6.91 10.41
C THR A 280 -9.49 -7.14 8.95
N ARG A 281 -8.76 -8.22 8.66
CA ARG A 281 -8.26 -8.58 7.33
C ARG A 281 -8.97 -9.81 6.80
N ALA A 282 -9.22 -9.88 5.48
CA ALA A 282 -9.67 -11.09 4.79
C ALA A 282 -9.38 -11.03 3.29
N LYS A 283 -9.52 -12.19 2.62
CA LYS A 283 -9.16 -12.41 1.22
C LYS A 283 -10.11 -11.74 0.24
N SER A 284 -11.37 -11.54 0.60
CA SER A 284 -12.40 -10.94 -0.25
C SER A 284 -13.07 -9.76 0.44
N ILE A 285 -13.60 -8.81 -0.34
CA ILE A 285 -14.34 -7.66 0.19
C ILE A 285 -15.54 -8.12 1.02
N GLN A 286 -16.23 -9.18 0.57
CA GLN A 286 -17.35 -9.74 1.29
C GLN A 286 -16.92 -10.32 2.64
N ALA A 287 -15.81 -11.05 2.68
CA ALA A 287 -15.28 -11.65 3.90
C ALA A 287 -14.76 -10.58 4.87
N VAL A 288 -14.08 -9.53 4.38
CA VAL A 288 -13.65 -8.38 5.21
C VAL A 288 -14.86 -7.76 5.90
N ASN A 289 -15.92 -7.44 5.17
CA ASN A 289 -17.12 -6.82 5.72
C ASN A 289 -17.84 -7.75 6.72
N GLY A 290 -18.01 -9.04 6.38
CA GLY A 290 -18.67 -10.02 7.27
C GLY A 290 -17.88 -10.29 8.55
N ALA A 291 -16.55 -10.39 8.46
CA ALA A 291 -15.68 -10.52 9.63
C ALA A 291 -15.73 -9.24 10.49
N ASN A 292 -15.72 -8.06 9.87
CA ASN A 292 -15.81 -6.78 10.56
C ASN A 292 -17.11 -6.64 11.35
N ASP A 293 -18.25 -7.03 10.77
CA ASP A 293 -19.55 -7.05 11.47
C ASP A 293 -19.51 -7.97 12.70
N SER A 294 -18.86 -9.13 12.60
CA SER A 294 -18.71 -10.06 13.71
C SER A 294 -17.80 -9.52 14.80
N VAL A 295 -16.71 -8.84 14.42
CA VAL A 295 -15.78 -8.18 15.35
C VAL A 295 -16.48 -7.03 16.07
N ASN A 296 -17.24 -6.19 15.37
CA ASN A 296 -17.98 -5.08 15.99
C ASN A 296 -18.98 -5.58 17.05
N ARG A 297 -19.77 -6.59 16.73
CA ARG A 297 -20.69 -7.21 17.70
C ARG A 297 -19.96 -7.80 18.91
N ALA A 298 -18.80 -8.42 18.70
CA ALA A 298 -17.99 -8.99 19.77
C ALA A 298 -17.47 -7.89 20.70
N LEU A 299 -16.94 -6.80 20.16
CA LEU A 299 -16.43 -5.67 20.93
C LEU A 299 -17.55 -4.97 21.71
N GLU A 300 -18.71 -4.75 21.08
CA GLU A 300 -19.90 -4.16 21.70
C GLU A 300 -20.43 -5.02 22.87
N SER A 301 -20.41 -6.35 22.73
CA SER A 301 -20.84 -7.26 23.78
C SER A 301 -20.06 -7.10 25.08
N GLY A 302 -18.76 -6.76 24.99
CA GLY A 302 -17.92 -6.49 26.17
C GLY A 302 -18.36 -5.22 26.93
N ALA A 303 -18.74 -4.18 26.23
CA ALA A 303 -19.28 -2.94 26.81
C ALA A 303 -20.61 -3.21 27.50
N MET A 304 -21.54 -3.87 26.79
CA MET A 304 -22.85 -4.25 27.31
C MET A 304 -22.74 -5.09 28.58
N ALA A 305 -21.80 -6.03 28.65
CA ALA A 305 -21.66 -6.99 29.76
C ALA A 305 -21.33 -6.30 31.10
N VAL A 306 -20.66 -5.14 31.08
CA VAL A 306 -20.26 -4.40 32.30
C VAL A 306 -20.93 -3.03 32.43
N GLY A 307 -21.82 -2.67 31.51
CA GLY A 307 -22.51 -1.38 31.53
C GLY A 307 -21.61 -0.17 31.17
N ALA A 308 -20.59 -0.39 30.33
CA ALA A 308 -19.76 0.68 29.80
C ALA A 308 -20.28 1.13 28.42
N ASP A 309 -20.09 2.39 28.07
CA ASP A 309 -20.35 2.84 26.70
C ASP A 309 -19.22 2.45 25.76
N ILE A 310 -19.54 2.34 24.47
CA ILE A 310 -18.58 2.06 23.42
C ILE A 310 -18.81 2.94 22.19
N SER A 311 -17.72 3.37 21.58
CA SER A 311 -17.72 3.94 20.24
C SER A 311 -16.70 3.17 19.38
N ILE A 312 -17.13 2.68 18.23
CA ILE A 312 -16.30 2.02 17.22
C ILE A 312 -16.36 2.89 15.96
N GLU A 313 -15.20 3.27 15.46
CA GLU A 313 -15.06 3.96 14.17
C GLU A 313 -14.28 3.05 13.23
N ASP A 314 -14.94 2.55 12.18
CA ASP A 314 -14.33 1.79 11.12
C ASP A 314 -13.84 2.73 10.02
N TYR A 315 -12.59 2.54 9.61
CA TYR A 315 -11.99 3.21 8.45
C TYR A 315 -11.65 2.17 7.39
N PRO A 316 -12.03 2.41 6.12
CA PRO A 316 -11.58 1.53 5.03
C PRO A 316 -10.05 1.52 5.01
N GLY A 317 -9.49 0.33 5.13
CA GLY A 317 -8.10 0.06 4.82
C GLY A 317 -7.98 -0.28 3.34
N TYR A 318 -7.10 -1.20 2.97
CA TYR A 318 -6.88 -1.57 1.58
C TYR A 318 -7.81 -2.68 1.13
N LEU A 319 -8.22 -2.63 -0.15
CA LEU A 319 -8.97 -3.71 -0.77
C LEU A 319 -8.05 -4.87 -1.18
N PRO A 320 -8.57 -6.09 -1.39
CA PRO A 320 -7.76 -7.23 -1.79
C PRO A 320 -7.09 -7.00 -3.14
N PHE A 321 -5.79 -7.31 -3.24
CA PHE A 321 -5.02 -7.25 -4.46
C PHE A 321 -5.11 -8.55 -5.26
N GLN A 322 -5.11 -8.44 -6.59
CA GLN A 322 -4.98 -9.54 -7.54
C GLN A 322 -4.14 -9.10 -8.74
N THR A 323 -3.11 -9.88 -9.06
CA THR A 323 -2.28 -9.68 -10.26
C THR A 323 -3.09 -9.83 -11.54
N ASP A 324 -2.99 -8.86 -12.47
CA ASP A 324 -3.56 -8.98 -13.81
C ASP A 324 -2.79 -9.98 -14.67
N LYS A 325 -3.52 -10.93 -15.25
CA LYS A 325 -2.93 -12.03 -16.01
C LYS A 325 -2.29 -11.57 -17.32
N THR A 326 -2.87 -10.58 -18.00
CA THR A 326 -2.38 -10.13 -19.30
C THR A 326 -1.06 -9.38 -19.17
N MET A 327 -0.98 -8.48 -18.20
CA MET A 327 0.23 -7.70 -17.95
C MET A 327 1.36 -8.57 -17.43
N ILE A 328 1.05 -9.47 -16.47
CA ILE A 328 2.09 -10.28 -15.85
C ILE A 328 2.72 -11.28 -16.82
N GLU A 329 1.96 -11.84 -17.78
CA GLU A 329 2.51 -12.71 -18.81
C GLU A 329 3.53 -11.99 -19.71
N ILE A 330 3.37 -10.68 -19.94
CA ILE A 330 4.36 -9.87 -20.68
C ILE A 330 5.58 -9.64 -19.80
N TYR A 331 5.40 -9.30 -18.53
CA TYR A 331 6.48 -9.11 -17.57
C TYR A 331 7.30 -10.39 -17.40
N GLU A 332 6.65 -11.55 -17.21
CA GLU A 332 7.27 -12.88 -17.12
C GLU A 332 8.12 -13.21 -18.36
N THR A 333 7.62 -12.87 -19.55
CA THR A 333 8.39 -13.11 -20.79
C THR A 333 9.71 -12.32 -20.77
N ASN A 334 9.68 -11.05 -20.40
CA ASN A 334 10.88 -10.23 -20.29
C ASN A 334 11.80 -10.71 -19.15
N ALA A 335 11.22 -11.14 -18.02
CA ALA A 335 11.98 -11.67 -16.91
C ALA A 335 12.72 -12.98 -17.26
N VAL A 336 12.07 -13.88 -18.02
CA VAL A 336 12.72 -15.10 -18.52
C VAL A 336 13.85 -14.78 -19.51
N ASP A 337 13.65 -13.78 -20.36
CA ASP A 337 14.69 -13.35 -21.32
C ASP A 337 15.92 -12.78 -20.60
N GLU A 338 15.73 -12.06 -19.50
CA GLU A 338 16.80 -11.38 -18.73
C GLU A 338 17.49 -12.33 -17.73
N LEU A 339 16.73 -13.12 -16.97
CA LEU A 339 17.24 -13.91 -15.83
C LEU A 339 17.25 -15.43 -16.10
N GLY A 340 16.53 -15.88 -17.11
CA GLY A 340 16.27 -17.30 -17.35
C GLY A 340 15.05 -17.83 -16.59
N SER A 341 14.49 -18.95 -17.08
CA SER A 341 13.24 -19.52 -16.54
C SER A 341 13.33 -19.97 -15.07
N ASP A 342 14.52 -20.36 -14.63
CA ASP A 342 14.73 -20.92 -13.29
C ASP A 342 14.68 -19.82 -12.20
N ALA A 343 14.82 -18.55 -12.58
CA ALA A 343 14.74 -17.39 -11.70
C ALA A 343 13.31 -16.84 -11.55
N ILE A 344 12.30 -17.43 -12.20
CA ILE A 344 10.95 -16.89 -12.23
C ILE A 344 9.98 -17.86 -11.55
N ASP A 345 9.48 -17.44 -10.38
CA ASP A 345 8.39 -18.15 -9.69
C ASP A 345 7.04 -17.63 -10.16
N THR A 346 6.28 -18.52 -10.79
CA THR A 346 4.91 -18.24 -11.29
C THR A 346 3.82 -18.83 -10.40
N HIS A 347 4.17 -19.42 -9.25
CA HIS A 347 3.15 -19.76 -8.25
C HIS A 347 2.37 -18.50 -7.90
N ASN A 348 1.11 -18.67 -7.57
CA ASN A 348 0.25 -17.54 -7.18
C ASN A 348 -0.14 -17.67 -5.70
N PRO A 349 0.79 -17.46 -4.76
CA PRO A 349 0.48 -17.55 -3.35
C PRO A 349 -0.49 -16.45 -2.94
N HIS A 350 -1.34 -16.77 -1.95
CA HIS A 350 -2.12 -15.77 -1.28
C HIS A 350 -1.43 -15.38 0.03
N THR A 351 -1.04 -14.11 0.16
CA THR A 351 -0.46 -13.59 1.40
C THR A 351 -1.53 -12.94 2.27
N THR A 352 -1.37 -13.01 3.58
CA THR A 352 -2.30 -12.36 4.52
C THR A 352 -1.93 -10.90 4.83
N GLY A 353 -0.86 -10.39 4.21
CA GLY A 353 -0.52 -8.98 4.14
C GLY A 353 -1.55 -8.19 3.34
N SER A 354 -1.35 -6.90 3.21
CA SER A 354 -2.22 -6.02 2.42
C SER A 354 -1.35 -4.93 1.79
N THR A 355 -1.75 -4.45 0.62
CA THR A 355 -1.14 -3.33 -0.08
C THR A 355 -2.25 -2.47 -0.70
N ASP A 356 -2.05 -1.17 -0.78
CA ASP A 356 -3.01 -0.25 -1.42
C ASP A 356 -3.01 -0.36 -2.96
N MET A 357 -2.10 -1.17 -3.56
CA MET A 357 -2.26 -1.67 -4.93
C MET A 357 -3.56 -2.47 -5.10
N GLY A 358 -4.09 -3.04 -4.02
CA GLY A 358 -5.41 -3.64 -4.01
C GLY A 358 -6.50 -2.68 -4.45
N ASP A 359 -6.47 -1.43 -4.00
CA ASP A 359 -7.42 -0.39 -4.38
C ASP A 359 -7.30 -0.03 -5.88
N ILE A 360 -6.07 0.13 -6.38
CA ILE A 360 -5.79 0.35 -7.80
C ILE A 360 -6.36 -0.79 -8.64
N THR A 361 -6.15 -2.04 -8.23
CA THR A 361 -6.60 -3.19 -9.02
C THR A 361 -8.11 -3.44 -8.97
N GLN A 362 -8.87 -2.71 -8.15
CA GLN A 362 -10.32 -2.70 -8.25
C GLN A 362 -10.82 -1.86 -9.44
N ILE A 363 -10.07 -0.84 -9.86
CA ILE A 363 -10.52 0.12 -10.91
C ILE A 363 -9.80 -0.07 -12.24
N ILE A 364 -8.55 -0.53 -12.25
CA ILE A 364 -7.75 -0.79 -13.45
C ILE A 364 -6.97 -2.11 -13.32
N PRO A 365 -6.61 -2.78 -14.44
CA PRO A 365 -5.65 -3.88 -14.43
C PRO A 365 -4.30 -3.45 -13.86
N GLY A 366 -3.66 -4.29 -13.03
CA GLY A 366 -2.37 -3.96 -12.44
C GLY A 366 -1.53 -5.17 -12.06
N ILE A 367 -0.23 -4.97 -11.95
CA ILE A 367 0.74 -5.96 -11.47
C ILE A 367 1.57 -5.42 -10.32
N HIS A 368 2.05 -6.34 -9.48
CA HIS A 368 2.87 -6.05 -8.31
C HIS A 368 3.80 -7.25 -8.03
N PRO A 369 4.76 -7.54 -8.93
CA PRO A 369 5.69 -8.65 -8.74
C PRO A 369 6.60 -8.39 -7.54
N MET A 370 6.93 -9.46 -6.82
CA MET A 370 7.87 -9.47 -5.71
C MET A 370 9.28 -9.76 -6.22
N ILE A 371 10.25 -8.94 -5.88
CA ILE A 371 11.63 -9.05 -6.34
C ILE A 371 12.57 -9.44 -5.20
N GLY A 372 13.49 -10.36 -5.47
CA GLY A 372 14.61 -10.68 -4.59
C GLY A 372 15.68 -9.57 -4.55
N GLY A 373 16.84 -9.89 -4.00
CA GLY A 373 17.93 -8.92 -3.77
C GLY A 373 17.91 -8.32 -2.38
N PHE A 374 17.08 -8.87 -1.48
CA PHE A 374 16.95 -8.46 -0.09
C PHE A 374 17.17 -9.62 0.86
N GLU A 375 17.57 -9.33 2.09
CA GLU A 375 17.59 -10.27 3.22
C GLU A 375 16.94 -9.65 4.45
N GLY A 376 16.60 -10.49 5.43
CA GLY A 376 15.80 -10.09 6.60
C GLY A 376 14.30 -10.06 6.28
N THR A 377 13.47 -10.35 7.29
CA THR A 377 12.01 -10.29 7.12
C THR A 377 11.56 -8.82 6.99
N PRO A 378 10.65 -8.47 6.06
CA PRO A 378 10.08 -7.12 6.01
C PRO A 378 9.57 -6.65 7.37
N HIS A 379 9.72 -5.35 7.66
CA HIS A 379 9.40 -4.69 8.93
C HIS A 379 10.29 -5.08 10.13
N THR A 380 11.38 -5.83 9.91
CA THR A 380 12.34 -6.16 10.99
C THR A 380 13.64 -5.36 10.87
N PRO A 381 14.46 -5.32 11.94
CA PRO A 381 15.75 -4.63 11.93
C PRO A 381 16.78 -5.20 10.93
N GLU A 382 16.60 -6.45 10.51
CA GLU A 382 17.52 -7.17 9.63
C GLU A 382 17.21 -6.94 8.15
N PHE A 383 16.09 -6.27 7.81
CA PHE A 383 15.71 -6.06 6.41
C PHE A 383 16.66 -5.09 5.72
N GLN A 384 17.30 -5.54 4.63
CA GLN A 384 18.23 -4.74 3.84
C GLN A 384 18.38 -5.26 2.40
N ALA A 385 18.73 -4.35 1.48
CA ALA A 385 19.17 -4.74 0.13
C ALA A 385 20.58 -5.33 0.19
N VAL A 386 20.79 -6.47 -0.49
CA VAL A 386 22.08 -7.19 -0.54
C VAL A 386 22.63 -7.35 -1.96
N ASP A 387 21.78 -7.18 -2.98
CA ASP A 387 22.16 -7.16 -4.40
C ASP A 387 21.56 -5.91 -5.08
N ASP A 388 22.36 -4.84 -5.22
CA ASP A 388 21.91 -3.57 -5.83
C ASP A 388 21.41 -3.76 -7.27
N GLU A 389 21.96 -4.74 -8.02
CA GLU A 389 21.51 -5.05 -9.37
C GLU A 389 20.08 -5.57 -9.37
N MET A 390 19.84 -6.57 -8.54
CA MET A 390 18.54 -7.23 -8.46
C MET A 390 17.50 -6.34 -7.79
N ALA A 391 17.91 -5.57 -6.77
CA ALA A 391 17.00 -4.70 -6.03
C ALA A 391 16.55 -3.46 -6.83
N TYR A 392 17.42 -2.88 -7.66
CA TYR A 392 17.20 -1.55 -8.23
C TYR A 392 17.20 -1.49 -9.76
N ILE A 393 18.04 -2.32 -10.44
CA ILE A 393 18.28 -2.19 -11.88
C ILE A 393 17.42 -3.18 -12.69
N ILE A 394 17.44 -4.44 -12.34
CA ILE A 394 16.68 -5.47 -13.05
C ILE A 394 15.18 -5.15 -13.08
N PRO A 395 14.51 -4.77 -11.98
CA PRO A 395 13.09 -4.44 -12.02
C PRO A 395 12.77 -3.28 -12.97
N ALA A 396 13.62 -2.25 -13.00
CA ALA A 396 13.45 -1.12 -13.91
C ALA A 396 13.52 -1.54 -15.39
N LYS A 397 14.49 -2.39 -15.75
CA LYS A 397 14.60 -2.97 -17.10
C LYS A 397 13.35 -3.78 -17.47
N LEU A 398 12.89 -4.64 -16.56
CA LEU A 398 11.73 -5.49 -16.81
C LEU A 398 10.44 -4.68 -16.95
N THR A 399 10.24 -3.68 -16.10
CA THR A 399 9.09 -2.77 -16.18
C THR A 399 9.12 -1.97 -17.48
N ALA A 400 10.27 -1.41 -17.85
CA ALA A 400 10.42 -0.64 -19.10
C ALA A 400 10.22 -1.52 -20.35
N CYS A 401 10.79 -2.73 -20.39
CA CYS A 401 10.59 -3.68 -21.48
C CYS A 401 9.14 -4.13 -21.60
N MET A 402 8.44 -4.38 -20.49
CA MET A 402 7.01 -4.68 -20.49
C MET A 402 6.21 -3.52 -21.09
N ILE A 403 6.52 -2.28 -20.74
CA ILE A 403 5.84 -1.09 -21.28
C ILE A 403 6.06 -1.00 -22.81
N VAL A 404 7.26 -1.23 -23.29
CA VAL A 404 7.57 -1.26 -24.72
C VAL A 404 6.71 -2.31 -25.44
N ASP A 405 6.68 -3.56 -24.95
CA ASP A 405 5.90 -4.64 -25.53
C ASP A 405 4.39 -4.33 -25.50
N LEU A 406 3.90 -3.77 -24.42
CA LEU A 406 2.50 -3.42 -24.22
C LEU A 406 2.06 -2.30 -25.18
N LEU A 407 2.81 -1.20 -25.24
CA LEU A 407 2.46 -0.06 -26.09
C LEU A 407 2.63 -0.37 -27.59
N ALA A 408 3.53 -1.26 -27.96
CA ALA A 408 3.70 -1.71 -29.34
C ALA A 408 2.55 -2.62 -29.84
N ASN A 409 1.73 -3.19 -28.94
CA ASN A 409 0.73 -4.20 -29.29
C ASN A 409 -0.72 -3.68 -29.08
N SER A 410 -1.35 -3.26 -30.18
CA SER A 410 -2.72 -2.72 -30.15
C SER A 410 -3.77 -3.72 -29.62
N LYS A 411 -3.59 -5.04 -29.88
CA LYS A 411 -4.51 -6.06 -29.37
C LYS A 411 -4.41 -6.24 -27.85
N THR A 412 -3.20 -6.11 -27.32
CA THR A 412 -2.97 -6.16 -25.87
C THR A 412 -3.60 -4.94 -25.20
N LYS A 413 -3.42 -3.75 -25.76
CA LYS A 413 -4.05 -2.52 -25.27
C LYS A 413 -5.57 -2.63 -25.23
N GLU A 414 -6.17 -3.12 -26.32
CA GLU A 414 -7.62 -3.35 -26.39
C GLU A 414 -8.09 -4.36 -25.32
N LYS A 415 -7.35 -5.45 -25.12
CA LYS A 415 -7.70 -6.45 -24.12
C LYS A 415 -7.64 -5.87 -22.69
N ILE A 416 -6.64 -5.04 -22.38
CA ILE A 416 -6.53 -4.36 -21.08
C ILE A 416 -7.69 -3.38 -20.88
N ARG A 417 -8.08 -2.60 -21.89
CA ARG A 417 -9.26 -1.73 -21.80
C ARG A 417 -10.56 -2.51 -21.55
N GLN A 418 -10.74 -3.65 -22.21
CA GLN A 418 -11.87 -4.56 -21.95
C GLN A 418 -11.86 -5.13 -20.53
N GLN A 419 -10.69 -5.38 -19.95
CA GLN A 419 -10.56 -5.80 -18.56
C GLN A 419 -10.88 -4.65 -17.59
N LYS A 420 -10.43 -3.41 -17.90
CA LYS A 420 -10.79 -2.21 -17.13
C LYS A 420 -12.30 -1.99 -17.08
N GLU A 421 -13.02 -2.16 -18.19
CA GLU A 421 -14.49 -2.06 -18.25
C GLU A 421 -15.24 -3.06 -17.35
N GLN A 422 -14.60 -4.14 -16.92
CA GLN A 422 -15.16 -5.14 -16.00
C GLN A 422 -14.91 -4.84 -14.52
N LYS A 423 -14.14 -3.80 -14.22
CA LYS A 423 -13.82 -3.36 -12.86
C LYS A 423 -14.79 -2.27 -12.39
N TYR A 424 -14.67 -1.89 -11.13
CA TYR A 424 -15.42 -0.74 -10.64
C TYR A 424 -15.03 0.53 -11.39
N SER A 425 -16.02 1.38 -11.68
CA SER A 425 -15.70 2.77 -12.01
C SER A 425 -15.10 3.46 -10.79
N PRO A 426 -14.31 4.53 -10.95
CA PRO A 426 -13.81 5.29 -9.79
C PRO A 426 -14.95 5.75 -8.85
N GLU A 427 -16.12 6.13 -9.40
CA GLU A 427 -17.28 6.52 -8.60
C GLU A 427 -17.89 5.36 -7.81
N ASP A 428 -18.05 4.17 -8.41
CA ASP A 428 -18.54 2.97 -7.73
C ASP A 428 -17.56 2.50 -6.66
N TYR A 429 -16.26 2.56 -6.96
CA TYR A 429 -15.21 2.27 -5.98
C TYR A 429 -15.28 3.22 -4.77
N LEU A 430 -15.38 4.53 -4.99
CA LEU A 430 -15.51 5.52 -3.91
C LEU A 430 -16.77 5.30 -3.08
N THR A 431 -17.87 4.91 -3.72
CA THR A 431 -19.10 4.53 -3.03
C THR A 431 -18.88 3.32 -2.13
N LEU A 432 -18.25 2.26 -2.66
CA LEU A 432 -17.93 1.05 -1.92
C LEU A 432 -17.07 1.33 -0.68
N ILE A 433 -15.95 2.05 -0.82
CA ILE A 433 -15.05 2.29 0.32
C ILE A 433 -15.66 3.26 1.35
N ARG A 434 -16.52 4.21 0.92
CA ARG A 434 -17.27 5.06 1.86
C ARG A 434 -18.29 4.27 2.66
N GLU A 435 -18.93 3.26 2.08
CA GLU A 435 -19.83 2.34 2.79
C GLU A 435 -19.10 1.45 3.81
N MET A 436 -17.81 1.20 3.61
CA MET A 436 -16.97 0.48 4.59
C MET A 436 -16.61 1.36 5.80
N ARG A 437 -16.70 2.70 5.68
CA ARG A 437 -16.54 3.61 6.80
C ARG A 437 -17.82 3.63 7.63
N ARG A 438 -17.74 3.09 8.84
CA ARG A 438 -18.89 2.94 9.72
C ARG A 438 -18.60 3.48 11.11
N SER A 439 -19.65 3.89 11.81
CA SER A 439 -19.59 4.25 13.22
C SER A 439 -20.67 3.44 13.96
N VAL A 440 -20.23 2.77 15.03
CA VAL A 440 -21.14 2.01 15.93
C VAL A 440 -21.00 2.62 17.32
N THR A 441 -22.12 2.94 17.95
CA THR A 441 -22.17 3.44 19.32
C THR A 441 -23.10 2.59 20.15
N GLY A 442 -22.65 2.23 21.35
CA GLY A 442 -23.49 1.55 22.38
C GLY A 442 -23.47 2.36 23.65
N GLU A 443 -24.63 2.74 24.15
CA GLU A 443 -24.83 3.49 25.39
C GLU A 443 -25.39 2.56 26.44
N TYR A 444 -24.58 2.16 27.42
CA TYR A 444 -24.96 1.24 28.51
C TYR A 444 -24.62 1.79 29.88
N LEU A 445 -23.93 2.93 29.95
CA LEU A 445 -23.55 3.59 31.18
C LEU A 445 -24.82 4.26 31.79
N SER A 446 -25.29 3.72 32.90
CA SER A 446 -26.39 4.35 33.65
C SER A 446 -25.89 5.58 34.42
N ASP A 447 -26.76 6.56 34.62
CA ASP A 447 -26.52 7.79 35.39
C ASP A 447 -26.03 7.54 36.83
#